data_a179bbb9748ae705266a78bef98215ba
#
_entry.id   a179bbb9748ae705266a78bef98215ba
#
_cell.length_a   1.000
_cell.length_b   1.000
_cell.length_c   1.000
_cell.angle_alpha   90.00
_cell.angle_beta   90.00
_cell.angle_gamma   90.00
#
_symmetry.space_group_name_H-M   'P 1'
#
loop_
_entity.id
_entity.type
_entity.pdbx_description
1 polymer ?
#
loop_
_entity_poly.entity_id
_entity_poly.type
_entity_poly.pdbx_seq_one_letter_code
_entity_poly.pdbx_strand_id
1 'polypeptide(L)'
;MDLTTQWLGLTLKNPFVPSASPLSRSLDASKQLEDAGAGAIVMYSLFEEAVRAEEEGMTRFLHHQETGSAEASSYLPAHQDFPGELDRYLEQVAALKATLQIPVVASLNGVTASGWMKHATEIADAGADALELNAYYVAGDVSEEGHQVEQRYVTLLQELGEQVSIPINMKLSPFFSSIGNMVMKLEAAGVSGVSLFNRFYQPDIQIDGMRLRHALTPTRSTDALLAMRWAAILHGRVGCSIGATGGIHTTEDAIKVLLAGADVVHLCHALLQKGPGHLSTLVRELEEWMEQQGLEQLDELRGRMSQASVQNPSDYERLNYIRVLQSYDGADGVWR
;
A
#
# COMPACT_ATOMS: atom_id res chain seq x y z
N MET A 1 -8.05 -25.39 -8.20
CA MET A 1 -7.00 -24.45 -8.64
C MET A 1 -6.09 -24.12 -7.47
N ASP A 2 -4.78 -24.03 -7.67
CA ASP A 2 -3.85 -23.55 -6.66
C ASP A 2 -3.58 -22.07 -6.89
N LEU A 3 -4.15 -21.22 -6.03
CA LEU A 3 -3.97 -19.76 -6.05
C LEU A 3 -2.84 -19.29 -5.12
N THR A 4 -2.10 -20.21 -4.51
CA THR A 4 -1.02 -19.88 -3.58
C THR A 4 0.01 -18.96 -4.23
N THR A 5 0.45 -17.95 -3.48
CA THR A 5 1.50 -17.03 -3.91
C THR A 5 2.45 -16.71 -2.75
N GLN A 6 3.64 -16.22 -3.09
CA GLN A 6 4.62 -15.74 -2.12
C GLN A 6 4.61 -14.21 -2.10
N TRP A 7 4.53 -13.64 -0.92
CA TRP A 7 4.60 -12.19 -0.72
C TRP A 7 5.35 -11.88 0.56
N LEU A 8 6.40 -11.07 0.47
CA LEU A 8 7.27 -10.70 1.61
C LEU A 8 7.88 -11.91 2.36
N GLY A 9 8.10 -13.02 1.65
CA GLY A 9 8.52 -14.28 2.27
C GLY A 9 7.40 -15.05 2.98
N LEU A 10 6.16 -14.54 2.96
CA LEU A 10 4.97 -15.18 3.51
C LEU A 10 4.23 -15.95 2.40
N THR A 11 3.72 -17.14 2.75
CA THR A 11 2.88 -17.93 1.84
C THR A 11 1.42 -17.52 2.02
N LEU A 12 0.79 -17.02 0.97
CA LEU A 12 -0.62 -16.62 0.96
C LEU A 12 -1.46 -17.64 0.20
N LYS A 13 -2.69 -17.92 0.68
CA LYS A 13 -3.62 -18.85 0.03
C LYS A 13 -4.12 -18.40 -1.35
N ASN A 14 -4.06 -17.09 -1.64
CA ASN A 14 -4.38 -16.47 -2.93
C ASN A 14 -3.79 -15.05 -2.99
N PRO A 15 -3.75 -14.40 -4.17
CA PRO A 15 -3.09 -13.10 -4.34
C PRO A 15 -3.89 -11.89 -3.84
N PHE A 16 -5.12 -12.03 -3.36
CA PHE A 16 -5.96 -10.90 -3.00
C PHE A 16 -5.70 -10.42 -1.57
N VAL A 17 -5.24 -9.18 -1.45
CA VAL A 17 -4.85 -8.56 -0.18
C VAL A 17 -5.62 -7.25 0.00
N PRO A 18 -6.57 -7.18 0.97
CA PRO A 18 -7.12 -5.89 1.40
C PRO A 18 -6.01 -4.92 1.79
N SER A 19 -5.95 -3.78 1.11
CA SER A 19 -4.98 -2.71 1.37
C SER A 19 -5.39 -1.88 2.59
N ALA A 20 -4.45 -1.09 3.11
CA ALA A 20 -4.68 -0.16 4.21
C ALA A 20 -5.97 0.64 4.01
N SER A 21 -6.93 0.47 4.91
CA SER A 21 -8.25 1.08 4.84
C SER A 21 -8.93 1.10 6.21
N PRO A 22 -10.00 1.89 6.42
CA PRO A 22 -10.75 1.90 7.67
C PRO A 22 -11.37 0.53 8.05
N LEU A 23 -11.53 -0.41 7.12
CA LEU A 23 -12.11 -1.74 7.40
C LEU A 23 -11.33 -2.50 8.47
N SER A 24 -10.01 -2.36 8.51
CA SER A 24 -9.16 -3.04 9.50
C SER A 24 -9.17 -2.41 10.90
N ARG A 25 -9.89 -1.30 11.10
CA ARG A 25 -10.18 -0.76 12.44
C ARG A 25 -11.19 -1.61 13.22
N SER A 26 -12.02 -2.36 12.51
CA SER A 26 -13.01 -3.26 13.09
C SER A 26 -12.54 -4.71 13.01
N LEU A 27 -12.51 -5.38 14.15
CA LEU A 27 -12.19 -6.82 14.22
C LEU A 27 -13.21 -7.64 13.42
N ASP A 28 -14.50 -7.32 13.54
CA ASP A 28 -15.57 -7.99 12.80
C ASP A 28 -15.42 -7.80 11.27
N ALA A 29 -15.11 -6.58 10.82
CA ALA A 29 -14.89 -6.33 9.39
C ALA A 29 -13.64 -7.06 8.87
N SER A 30 -12.57 -7.13 9.66
CA SER A 30 -11.36 -7.89 9.33
C SER A 30 -11.64 -9.38 9.24
N LYS A 31 -12.44 -9.92 10.15
CA LYS A 31 -12.89 -11.32 10.10
C LYS A 31 -13.74 -11.60 8.87
N GLN A 32 -14.66 -10.70 8.51
CA GLN A 32 -15.44 -10.81 7.27
C GLN A 32 -14.56 -10.80 6.02
N LEU A 33 -13.45 -10.02 6.01
CA LEU A 33 -12.48 -10.03 4.91
C LEU A 33 -11.76 -11.38 4.81
N GLU A 34 -11.32 -11.96 5.93
CA GLU A 34 -10.73 -13.29 5.97
C GLU A 34 -11.70 -14.38 5.49
N ASP A 35 -12.95 -14.36 6.01
CA ASP A 35 -14.00 -15.30 5.64
C ASP A 35 -14.40 -15.17 4.16
N ALA A 36 -14.31 -13.97 3.60
CA ALA A 36 -14.52 -13.70 2.18
C ALA A 36 -13.34 -14.11 1.29
N GLY A 37 -12.22 -14.55 1.85
CA GLY A 37 -11.11 -15.13 1.10
C GLY A 37 -9.85 -14.27 1.02
N ALA A 38 -9.68 -13.23 1.84
CA ALA A 38 -8.43 -12.46 1.87
C ALA A 38 -7.21 -13.37 2.08
N GLY A 39 -6.14 -13.17 1.30
CA GLY A 39 -4.88 -13.90 1.44
C GLY A 39 -4.02 -13.37 2.60
N ALA A 40 -4.05 -12.08 2.82
CA ALA A 40 -3.48 -11.34 3.96
C ALA A 40 -4.31 -10.08 4.17
N ILE A 41 -4.05 -9.30 5.22
CA ILE A 41 -4.66 -7.99 5.44
C ILE A 41 -3.58 -6.95 5.73
N VAL A 42 -3.66 -5.78 5.06
CA VAL A 42 -2.88 -4.60 5.44
C VAL A 42 -3.76 -3.71 6.31
N MET A 43 -3.28 -3.40 7.51
CA MET A 43 -4.00 -2.57 8.46
C MET A 43 -4.12 -1.11 7.98
N TYR A 44 -5.07 -0.37 8.55
CA TYR A 44 -5.10 1.09 8.38
C TYR A 44 -3.76 1.70 8.80
N SER A 45 -3.35 2.77 8.12
CA SER A 45 -2.06 3.38 8.41
C SER A 45 -2.09 4.14 9.74
N LEU A 46 -1.07 3.93 10.56
CA LEU A 46 -0.73 4.81 11.65
C LEU A 46 0.04 6.01 11.07
N PHE A 47 -0.45 7.21 11.32
CA PHE A 47 0.17 8.45 10.84
C PHE A 47 1.10 9.03 11.89
N GLU A 48 2.35 9.32 11.51
CA GLU A 48 3.34 9.95 12.37
C GLU A 48 2.82 11.26 12.99
N GLU A 49 2.15 12.07 12.18
CA GLU A 49 1.60 13.37 12.61
C GLU A 49 0.52 13.23 13.66
N ALA A 50 -0.28 12.15 13.62
CA ALA A 50 -1.34 11.93 14.61
C ALA A 50 -0.73 11.56 15.98
N VAL A 51 0.26 10.68 16.00
CA VAL A 51 0.99 10.28 17.22
C VAL A 51 1.70 11.50 17.81
N ARG A 52 2.44 12.27 17.00
CA ARG A 52 3.14 13.46 17.43
C ARG A 52 2.21 14.55 17.97
N ALA A 53 1.09 14.79 17.29
CA ALA A 53 0.12 15.79 17.73
C ALA A 53 -0.49 15.44 19.11
N GLU A 54 -0.70 14.16 19.39
CA GLU A 54 -1.16 13.66 20.68
C GLU A 54 -0.08 13.84 21.76
N GLU A 55 1.17 13.47 21.50
CA GLU A 55 2.31 13.65 22.39
C GLU A 55 2.54 15.14 22.73
N GLU A 56 2.49 16.03 21.73
CA GLU A 56 2.62 17.49 21.91
C GLU A 56 1.44 18.06 22.69
N GLY A 57 0.22 17.60 22.42
CA GLY A 57 -0.99 17.99 23.17
C GLY A 57 -0.87 17.62 24.65
N MET A 58 -0.42 16.42 24.94
CA MET A 58 -0.17 15.93 26.30
C MET A 58 0.92 16.74 26.99
N THR A 59 2.04 17.03 26.31
CA THR A 59 3.14 17.81 26.85
C THR A 59 2.71 19.23 27.19
N ARG A 60 1.93 19.90 26.31
CA ARG A 60 1.39 21.25 26.58
C ARG A 60 0.43 21.25 27.78
N PHE A 61 -0.37 20.22 27.91
CA PHE A 61 -1.32 20.09 29.01
C PHE A 61 -0.59 19.89 30.35
N LEU A 62 0.45 19.06 30.40
CA LEU A 62 1.29 18.85 31.59
C LEU A 62 2.04 20.13 32.00
N HIS A 63 2.65 20.84 31.06
CA HIS A 63 3.34 22.11 31.33
C HIS A 63 2.38 23.25 31.80
N HIS A 64 1.12 23.28 31.31
CA HIS A 64 0.15 24.22 31.79
C HIS A 64 -0.25 23.97 33.25
N GLN A 65 -0.10 22.76 33.74
CA GLN A 65 -0.42 22.39 35.12
C GLN A 65 0.72 22.67 36.11
N GLU A 66 1.97 22.62 35.66
CA GLU A 66 3.11 23.03 36.52
C GLU A 66 3.08 24.51 36.88
N THR A 67 2.33 25.32 36.16
CA THR A 67 2.13 26.78 36.44
C THR A 67 0.86 27.08 37.22
N GLY A 68 0.02 26.11 37.54
CA GLY A 68 -1.24 26.25 38.30
C GLY A 68 -1.17 25.54 39.66
N SER A 69 -1.72 26.17 40.71
CA SER A 69 -1.69 25.82 42.14
C SER A 69 -1.73 24.31 42.47
N ALA A 70 -1.00 23.95 43.55
CA ALA A 70 -0.80 22.59 44.06
C ALA A 70 -2.05 21.75 44.37
N GLU A 71 -3.25 22.29 44.28
CA GLU A 71 -4.53 21.59 44.50
C GLU A 71 -5.10 20.94 43.20
N ALA A 72 -4.59 21.31 42.03
CA ALA A 72 -5.09 20.78 40.74
C ALA A 72 -4.56 19.40 40.38
N SER A 73 -3.54 18.87 41.09
CA SER A 73 -2.86 17.59 40.78
C SER A 73 -3.68 16.34 41.10
N SER A 74 -4.82 16.45 41.78
CA SER A 74 -5.62 15.29 42.24
C SER A 74 -6.82 14.90 41.34
N TYR A 75 -7.12 15.69 40.29
CA TYR A 75 -8.29 15.49 39.44
C TYR A 75 -8.01 14.97 38.03
N LEU A 76 -6.75 14.62 37.75
CA LEU A 76 -6.41 14.06 36.44
C LEU A 76 -6.52 12.54 36.45
N PRO A 77 -7.21 11.97 35.45
CA PRO A 77 -7.08 10.55 35.17
C PRO A 77 -5.59 10.22 34.90
N ALA A 78 -5.12 9.14 35.49
CA ALA A 78 -3.78 8.65 35.19
C ALA A 78 -3.68 8.38 33.68
N HIS A 79 -2.49 8.55 33.09
CA HIS A 79 -2.20 8.31 31.67
C HIS A 79 -2.71 6.91 31.16
N GLN A 80 -2.95 5.98 32.06
CA GLN A 80 -3.51 4.66 31.80
C GLN A 80 -5.00 4.64 31.48
N ASP A 81 -5.73 5.73 31.68
CA ASP A 81 -7.20 5.76 31.51
C ASP A 81 -7.64 6.13 30.07
N PHE A 82 -6.70 6.62 29.22
CA PHE A 82 -6.99 6.96 27.82
C PHE A 82 -5.83 6.51 26.90
N PRO A 83 -5.94 5.34 26.27
CA PRO A 83 -4.92 4.84 25.35
C PRO A 83 -4.72 5.80 24.17
N GLY A 84 -3.46 6.10 23.84
CA GLY A 84 -3.07 6.93 22.70
C GLY A 84 -3.37 6.27 21.33
N GLU A 85 -3.15 7.01 20.25
CA GLU A 85 -3.30 6.46 18.89
C GLU A 85 -2.38 5.26 18.67
N LEU A 86 -1.15 5.33 19.16
CA LEU A 86 -0.20 4.23 19.07
C LEU A 86 -0.69 3.02 19.89
N ASP A 87 -1.07 3.22 21.14
CA ASP A 87 -1.55 2.12 22.02
C ASP A 87 -2.74 1.41 21.40
N ARG A 88 -3.75 2.16 20.92
CA ARG A 88 -4.91 1.61 20.19
C ARG A 88 -4.51 0.83 18.94
N TYR A 89 -3.48 1.31 18.23
CA TYR A 89 -2.98 0.62 17.05
C TYR A 89 -2.32 -0.71 17.42
N LEU A 90 -1.47 -0.73 18.44
CA LEU A 90 -0.80 -1.95 18.93
C LEU A 90 -1.80 -2.98 19.48
N GLU A 91 -2.80 -2.52 20.24
CA GLU A 91 -3.92 -3.36 20.71
C GLU A 91 -4.66 -3.98 19.53
N GLN A 92 -4.92 -3.21 18.46
CA GLN A 92 -5.58 -3.72 17.25
C GLN A 92 -4.71 -4.74 16.51
N VAL A 93 -3.37 -4.52 16.38
CA VAL A 93 -2.45 -5.52 15.83
C VAL A 93 -2.57 -6.83 16.60
N ALA A 94 -2.45 -6.78 17.92
CA ALA A 94 -2.52 -7.98 18.78
C ALA A 94 -3.88 -8.68 18.67
N ALA A 95 -4.98 -7.91 18.64
CA ALA A 95 -6.34 -8.46 18.50
C ALA A 95 -6.55 -9.16 17.15
N LEU A 96 -6.08 -8.56 16.05
CA LEU A 96 -6.14 -9.17 14.72
C LEU A 96 -5.30 -10.43 14.66
N LYS A 97 -4.08 -10.42 15.19
CA LYS A 97 -3.21 -11.61 15.25
C LYS A 97 -3.78 -12.75 16.09
N ALA A 98 -4.49 -12.42 17.18
CA ALA A 98 -5.17 -13.44 17.99
C ALA A 98 -6.40 -14.05 17.30
N THR A 99 -7.02 -13.33 16.36
CA THR A 99 -8.31 -13.71 15.77
C THR A 99 -8.17 -14.30 14.37
N LEU A 100 -7.30 -13.73 13.53
CA LEU A 100 -7.15 -14.10 12.12
C LEU A 100 -6.12 -15.22 11.95
N GLN A 101 -6.33 -16.07 10.93
CA GLN A 101 -5.38 -17.10 10.52
C GLN A 101 -4.51 -16.66 9.31
N ILE A 102 -4.84 -15.52 8.69
CA ILE A 102 -4.08 -14.93 7.60
C ILE A 102 -3.04 -13.94 8.13
N PRO A 103 -1.96 -13.68 7.37
CA PRO A 103 -0.98 -12.67 7.76
C PRO A 103 -1.59 -11.29 7.96
N VAL A 104 -1.11 -10.60 9.01
CA VAL A 104 -1.48 -9.22 9.35
C VAL A 104 -0.26 -8.33 9.12
N VAL A 105 -0.37 -7.43 8.14
CA VAL A 105 0.66 -6.46 7.78
C VAL A 105 0.29 -5.12 8.38
N ALA A 106 1.10 -4.62 9.30
CA ALA A 106 0.92 -3.29 9.86
C ALA A 106 1.30 -2.23 8.82
N SER A 107 0.75 -1.01 8.93
CA SER A 107 1.05 0.07 7.98
C SER A 107 1.41 1.35 8.72
N LEU A 108 2.57 1.91 8.38
CA LEU A 108 3.05 3.20 8.87
C LEU A 108 3.05 4.25 7.76
N ASN A 109 2.60 5.46 8.05
CA ASN A 109 2.61 6.58 7.12
C ASN A 109 3.34 7.79 7.70
N GLY A 110 4.38 8.29 7.03
CA GLY A 110 5.16 9.46 7.39
C GLY A 110 6.47 9.56 6.61
N VAL A 111 7.29 10.54 6.98
CA VAL A 111 8.47 10.94 6.19
C VAL A 111 9.74 11.11 7.03
N THR A 112 9.68 10.98 8.35
CA THR A 112 10.86 11.15 9.22
C THR A 112 11.32 9.84 9.85
N ALA A 113 12.64 9.62 9.90
CA ALA A 113 13.20 8.38 10.42
C ALA A 113 13.04 8.26 11.96
N SER A 114 13.12 9.37 12.69
CA SER A 114 13.20 9.35 14.16
C SER A 114 11.94 8.88 14.88
N GLY A 115 10.73 9.15 14.33
CA GLY A 115 9.46 8.67 14.88
C GLY A 115 9.17 7.21 14.54
N TRP A 116 9.63 6.78 13.37
CA TRP A 116 9.31 5.46 12.82
C TRP A 116 10.02 4.31 13.50
N MET A 117 11.30 4.50 13.90
CA MET A 117 12.12 3.41 14.43
C MET A 117 11.52 2.82 15.71
N LYS A 118 11.08 3.67 16.64
CA LYS A 118 10.47 3.22 17.89
C LYS A 118 9.15 2.48 17.62
N HIS A 119 8.28 3.07 16.83
CA HIS A 119 6.95 2.51 16.55
C HIS A 119 7.00 1.23 15.73
N ALA A 120 7.96 1.09 14.81
CA ALA A 120 8.14 -0.14 14.03
C ALA A 120 8.53 -1.34 14.91
N THR A 121 9.39 -1.12 15.91
CA THR A 121 9.75 -2.18 16.88
C THR A 121 8.55 -2.57 17.74
N GLU A 122 7.80 -1.61 18.28
CA GLU A 122 6.60 -1.86 19.08
C GLU A 122 5.52 -2.63 18.27
N ILE A 123 5.37 -2.32 16.98
CA ILE A 123 4.46 -3.01 16.06
C ILE A 123 4.92 -4.46 15.79
N ALA A 124 6.22 -4.67 15.61
CA ALA A 124 6.78 -6.01 15.46
C ALA A 124 6.57 -6.85 16.73
N ASP A 125 6.79 -6.25 17.90
CA ASP A 125 6.57 -6.89 19.21
C ASP A 125 5.09 -7.20 19.47
N ALA A 126 4.17 -6.39 18.94
CA ALA A 126 2.73 -6.65 18.98
C ALA A 126 2.30 -7.83 18.08
N GLY A 127 3.21 -8.38 17.27
CA GLY A 127 3.05 -9.61 16.51
C GLY A 127 2.67 -9.44 15.04
N ALA A 128 2.86 -8.26 14.45
CA ALA A 128 2.66 -8.08 13.01
C ALA A 128 3.59 -9.01 12.21
N ASP A 129 3.09 -9.60 11.11
CA ASP A 129 3.88 -10.51 10.25
C ASP A 129 4.79 -9.76 9.28
N ALA A 130 4.44 -8.52 8.94
CA ALA A 130 5.24 -7.63 8.10
C ALA A 130 4.84 -6.17 8.35
N LEU A 131 5.63 -5.25 7.83
CA LEU A 131 5.41 -3.81 7.91
C LEU A 131 5.28 -3.21 6.50
N GLU A 132 4.16 -2.55 6.18
CA GLU A 132 4.05 -1.66 5.02
C GLU A 132 4.46 -0.24 5.41
N LEU A 133 5.54 0.25 4.80
CA LEU A 133 5.99 1.61 4.97
C LEU A 133 5.47 2.48 3.83
N ASN A 134 4.61 3.42 4.17
CA ASN A 134 4.02 4.37 3.25
C ASN A 134 4.72 5.73 3.39
N ALA A 135 5.84 5.90 2.68
CA ALA A 135 6.56 7.17 2.64
C ALA A 135 5.88 8.12 1.65
N TYR A 136 4.86 8.84 2.14
CA TYR A 136 4.11 9.81 1.32
C TYR A 136 4.81 11.16 1.37
N TYR A 137 5.75 11.37 0.44
CA TYR A 137 6.50 12.62 0.35
C TYR A 137 6.21 13.35 -0.96
N VAL A 138 5.87 14.63 -0.86
CA VAL A 138 5.76 15.54 -2.00
C VAL A 138 6.95 16.48 -1.95
N ALA A 139 7.87 16.35 -2.91
CA ALA A 139 9.04 17.21 -3.05
C ALA A 139 8.60 18.62 -3.52
N GLY A 140 8.09 19.42 -2.56
CA GLY A 140 7.58 20.77 -2.84
C GLY A 140 8.65 21.85 -2.75
N ASP A 141 9.83 21.54 -2.20
CA ASP A 141 10.97 22.44 -2.20
C ASP A 141 11.68 22.38 -3.57
N VAL A 142 11.64 23.47 -4.32
CA VAL A 142 12.23 23.56 -5.65
C VAL A 142 13.77 23.50 -5.67
N SER A 143 14.41 23.63 -4.52
CA SER A 143 15.86 23.50 -4.36
C SER A 143 16.32 22.07 -4.07
N GLU A 144 15.38 21.16 -3.73
CA GLU A 144 15.69 19.77 -3.43
C GLU A 144 15.96 18.96 -4.70
N GLU A 145 17.11 18.33 -4.77
CA GLU A 145 17.50 17.53 -5.93
C GLU A 145 16.87 16.11 -5.88
N GLY A 146 16.51 15.57 -7.06
CA GLY A 146 15.83 14.26 -7.14
C GLY A 146 16.58 13.11 -6.45
N HIS A 147 17.93 13.12 -6.46
CA HIS A 147 18.72 12.11 -5.77
C HIS A 147 18.57 12.20 -4.23
N GLN A 148 18.34 13.39 -3.68
CA GLN A 148 18.13 13.59 -2.25
C GLN A 148 16.76 13.02 -1.85
N VAL A 149 15.74 13.22 -2.70
CA VAL A 149 14.41 12.60 -2.51
C VAL A 149 14.52 11.08 -2.49
N GLU A 150 15.19 10.49 -3.48
CA GLU A 150 15.38 9.04 -3.56
C GLU A 150 16.17 8.50 -2.34
N GLN A 151 17.22 9.21 -1.93
CA GLN A 151 18.06 8.79 -0.80
C GLN A 151 17.29 8.75 0.53
N ARG A 152 16.27 9.60 0.73
CA ARG A 152 15.42 9.55 1.93
C ARG A 152 14.76 8.18 2.09
N TYR A 153 14.22 7.63 1.01
CA TYR A 153 13.56 6.30 1.04
C TYR A 153 14.56 5.19 1.35
N VAL A 154 15.75 5.25 0.75
CA VAL A 154 16.82 4.25 0.98
C VAL A 154 17.31 4.33 2.43
N THR A 155 17.61 5.53 2.93
CA THR A 155 18.08 5.73 4.31
C THR A 155 17.02 5.27 5.32
N LEU A 156 15.77 5.67 5.14
CA LEU A 156 14.66 5.27 5.99
C LEU A 156 14.51 3.74 6.07
N LEU A 157 14.58 3.06 4.92
CA LEU A 157 14.52 1.60 4.86
C LEU A 157 15.70 0.93 5.58
N GLN A 158 16.92 1.44 5.39
CA GLN A 158 18.12 0.90 6.05
C GLN A 158 18.03 1.03 7.57
N GLU A 159 17.67 2.23 8.06
CA GLU A 159 17.53 2.49 9.50
C GLU A 159 16.42 1.62 10.13
N LEU A 160 15.28 1.43 9.44
CA LEU A 160 14.24 0.53 9.92
C LEU A 160 14.65 -0.93 9.89
N GLY A 161 15.35 -1.36 8.84
CA GLY A 161 15.82 -2.75 8.71
C GLY A 161 16.84 -3.16 9.79
N GLU A 162 17.52 -2.20 10.41
CA GLU A 162 18.40 -2.45 11.56
C GLU A 162 17.61 -2.66 12.88
N GLN A 163 16.37 -2.19 12.95
CA GLN A 163 15.57 -2.19 14.18
C GLN A 163 14.52 -3.31 14.20
N VAL A 164 14.01 -3.75 13.05
CA VAL A 164 12.93 -4.75 12.97
C VAL A 164 13.38 -5.99 12.22
N SER A 165 12.94 -7.16 12.69
CA SER A 165 13.23 -8.45 12.04
C SER A 165 12.13 -8.91 11.08
N ILE A 166 10.96 -8.23 11.08
CA ILE A 166 9.86 -8.57 10.19
C ILE A 166 10.08 -7.97 8.79
N PRO A 167 9.56 -8.61 7.73
CA PRO A 167 9.69 -8.10 6.36
C PRO A 167 9.13 -6.70 6.19
N ILE A 168 9.79 -5.87 5.39
CA ILE A 168 9.36 -4.50 5.08
C ILE A 168 8.91 -4.42 3.63
N ASN A 169 7.68 -3.94 3.41
CA ASN A 169 7.10 -3.58 2.13
C ASN A 169 7.12 -2.05 1.97
N MET A 170 7.70 -1.55 0.89
CA MET A 170 7.67 -0.10 0.60
C MET A 170 6.57 0.22 -0.40
N LYS A 171 5.61 1.05 0.01
CA LYS A 171 4.57 1.56 -0.88
C LYS A 171 5.04 2.84 -1.53
N LEU A 172 5.24 2.79 -2.84
CA LEU A 172 5.96 3.82 -3.59
C LEU A 172 5.04 4.85 -4.24
N SER A 173 5.57 6.07 -4.41
CA SER A 173 5.05 7.06 -5.33
C SER A 173 5.37 6.69 -6.78
N PRO A 174 4.55 7.05 -7.77
CA PRO A 174 4.91 6.93 -9.17
C PRO A 174 5.83 8.05 -9.69
N PHE A 175 6.21 9.00 -8.86
CA PHE A 175 6.89 10.25 -9.26
C PHE A 175 8.41 10.22 -9.11
N PHE A 176 9.03 9.07 -9.31
CA PHE A 176 10.47 8.98 -9.45
C PHE A 176 10.88 9.12 -10.92
N SER A 177 12.02 9.79 -11.20
CA SER A 177 12.56 9.90 -12.54
C SER A 177 12.93 8.54 -13.14
N SER A 178 13.29 7.56 -12.31
CA SER A 178 13.60 6.19 -12.69
C SER A 178 13.08 5.21 -11.64
N ILE A 179 11.81 4.80 -11.77
CA ILE A 179 11.14 3.89 -10.85
C ILE A 179 11.89 2.55 -10.77
N GLY A 180 12.31 1.98 -11.91
CA GLY A 180 13.06 0.71 -11.93
C GLY A 180 14.36 0.79 -11.13
N ASN A 181 15.14 1.86 -11.30
CA ASN A 181 16.37 2.06 -10.53
C ASN A 181 16.08 2.29 -9.05
N MET A 182 14.99 3.00 -8.72
CA MET A 182 14.58 3.20 -7.33
C MET A 182 14.27 1.87 -6.64
N VAL A 183 13.52 0.98 -7.30
CA VAL A 183 13.22 -0.36 -6.74
C VAL A 183 14.49 -1.18 -6.55
N MET A 184 15.43 -1.15 -7.49
CA MET A 184 16.73 -1.83 -7.34
C MET A 184 17.55 -1.26 -6.16
N LYS A 185 17.52 0.05 -5.92
CA LYS A 185 18.17 0.65 -4.74
C LYS A 185 17.53 0.20 -3.44
N LEU A 186 16.20 0.11 -3.40
CA LEU A 186 15.47 -0.40 -2.23
C LEU A 186 15.75 -1.88 -1.99
N GLU A 187 15.82 -2.68 -3.06
CA GLU A 187 16.20 -4.10 -2.95
C GLU A 187 17.60 -4.26 -2.38
N ALA A 188 18.58 -3.49 -2.88
CA ALA A 188 19.94 -3.46 -2.33
C ALA A 188 19.99 -2.97 -0.87
N ALA A 189 19.00 -2.18 -0.43
CA ALA A 189 18.85 -1.72 0.95
C ALA A 189 18.05 -2.69 1.83
N GLY A 190 17.58 -3.85 1.29
CA GLY A 190 16.95 -4.93 2.05
C GLY A 190 15.42 -4.90 2.07
N VAL A 191 14.75 -4.19 1.14
CA VAL A 191 13.29 -4.26 1.03
C VAL A 191 12.83 -5.68 0.67
N SER A 192 11.78 -6.18 1.34
CA SER A 192 11.20 -7.49 1.04
C SER A 192 10.15 -7.42 -0.09
N GLY A 193 9.55 -6.25 -0.29
CA GLY A 193 8.58 -6.02 -1.37
C GLY A 193 8.31 -4.55 -1.62
N VAL A 194 7.67 -4.28 -2.76
CA VAL A 194 7.20 -2.94 -3.13
C VAL A 194 5.74 -2.98 -3.54
N SER A 195 4.95 -2.00 -3.09
CA SER A 195 3.57 -1.79 -3.55
C SER A 195 3.51 -0.64 -4.55
N LEU A 196 3.03 -0.92 -5.75
CA LEU A 196 2.92 -0.02 -6.89
C LEU A 196 1.44 0.32 -7.14
N PHE A 197 0.94 1.52 -6.93
CA PHE A 197 1.55 2.68 -6.33
C PHE A 197 0.64 3.26 -5.25
N ASN A 198 1.23 4.03 -4.34
CA ASN A 198 0.42 4.88 -3.48
C ASN A 198 -0.39 5.85 -4.32
N ARG A 199 -1.63 6.11 -3.90
CA ARG A 199 -2.45 7.11 -4.56
C ARG A 199 -2.04 8.49 -4.08
N PHE A 200 -1.48 9.28 -4.98
CA PHE A 200 -1.20 10.69 -4.73
C PHE A 200 -2.46 11.51 -5.00
N TYR A 201 -3.07 11.98 -3.92
CA TYR A 201 -4.25 12.85 -3.98
C TYR A 201 -3.84 14.25 -4.41
N GLN A 202 -4.53 14.76 -5.44
CA GLN A 202 -4.29 16.10 -5.94
C GLN A 202 -5.24 17.08 -5.23
N PRO A 203 -4.74 18.25 -4.79
CA PRO A 203 -5.61 19.33 -4.33
C PRO A 203 -6.43 19.85 -5.53
N ASP A 204 -7.68 20.20 -5.26
CA ASP A 204 -8.57 20.84 -6.22
C ASP A 204 -8.83 22.30 -5.80
N ILE A 205 -9.24 23.16 -6.73
CA ILE A 205 -9.55 24.56 -6.49
C ILE A 205 -11.05 24.77 -6.63
N GLN A 206 -11.69 25.15 -5.54
CA GLN A 206 -13.05 25.65 -5.60
C GLN A 206 -13.02 27.10 -6.10
N ILE A 207 -13.53 27.31 -7.31
CA ILE A 207 -13.51 28.64 -7.98
C ILE A 207 -14.33 29.64 -7.17
N ASP A 208 -15.53 29.24 -6.74
CA ASP A 208 -16.35 30.03 -5.86
C ASP A 208 -15.70 30.13 -4.47
N GLY A 209 -15.19 31.31 -4.14
CA GLY A 209 -14.50 31.60 -2.89
C GLY A 209 -12.98 31.35 -2.92
N MET A 210 -12.39 30.99 -4.07
CA MET A 210 -10.93 30.88 -4.31
C MET A 210 -10.20 30.15 -3.18
N ARG A 211 -10.60 28.90 -2.89
CA ARG A 211 -10.04 28.10 -1.81
C ARG A 211 -9.69 26.69 -2.28
N LEU A 212 -8.74 26.06 -1.59
CA LEU A 212 -8.42 24.66 -1.83
C LEU A 212 -9.59 23.75 -1.39
N ARG A 213 -9.89 22.77 -2.23
CA ARG A 213 -10.86 21.73 -1.97
C ARG A 213 -10.15 20.40 -1.76
N HIS A 214 -10.45 19.75 -0.64
CA HIS A 214 -9.98 18.39 -0.34
C HIS A 214 -11.14 17.42 -0.57
N ALA A 215 -11.08 16.63 -1.65
CA ALA A 215 -12.12 15.66 -1.98
C ALA A 215 -11.51 14.34 -2.40
N LEU A 216 -12.02 13.26 -1.80
CA LEU A 216 -11.67 11.91 -2.20
C LEU A 216 -12.40 11.56 -3.51
N THR A 217 -11.63 11.34 -4.58
CA THR A 217 -12.18 10.83 -5.84
C THR A 217 -11.98 9.32 -5.92
N PRO A 218 -13.01 8.52 -6.21
CA PRO A 218 -12.89 7.07 -6.39
C PRO A 218 -11.88 6.69 -7.48
N THR A 219 -11.19 5.55 -7.31
CA THR A 219 -10.39 4.96 -8.39
C THR A 219 -11.27 4.35 -9.47
N ARG A 220 -10.71 4.21 -10.68
CA ARG A 220 -11.30 3.51 -11.82
C ARG A 220 -10.36 2.39 -12.26
N SER A 221 -10.85 1.40 -12.99
CA SER A 221 -10.05 0.29 -13.53
C SER A 221 -8.85 0.77 -14.37
N THR A 222 -8.97 1.92 -15.04
CA THR A 222 -7.87 2.52 -15.79
C THR A 222 -6.69 2.95 -14.90
N ASP A 223 -6.91 3.18 -13.62
CA ASP A 223 -5.83 3.56 -12.69
C ASP A 223 -4.87 2.38 -12.43
N ALA A 224 -5.32 1.13 -12.62
CA ALA A 224 -4.49 -0.07 -12.50
C ALA A 224 -3.41 -0.18 -13.60
N LEU A 225 -3.61 0.49 -14.74
CA LEU A 225 -2.70 0.37 -15.90
C LEU A 225 -1.29 0.88 -15.61
N LEU A 226 -1.14 1.84 -14.71
CA LEU A 226 0.18 2.32 -14.30
C LEU A 226 0.94 1.25 -13.49
N ALA A 227 0.28 0.67 -12.50
CA ALA A 227 0.84 -0.44 -11.70
C ALA A 227 1.15 -1.65 -12.57
N MET A 228 0.24 -2.02 -13.48
CA MET A 228 0.43 -3.10 -14.45
C MET A 228 1.70 -2.91 -15.30
N ARG A 229 1.90 -1.70 -15.86
CA ARG A 229 3.10 -1.42 -16.65
C ARG A 229 4.37 -1.64 -15.86
N TRP A 230 4.44 -1.13 -14.63
CA TRP A 230 5.65 -1.23 -13.84
C TRP A 230 5.86 -2.62 -13.25
N ALA A 231 4.81 -3.35 -12.92
CA ALA A 231 4.90 -4.76 -12.59
C ALA A 231 5.51 -5.55 -13.76
N ALA A 232 5.04 -5.30 -15.00
CA ALA A 232 5.58 -5.95 -16.18
C ALA A 232 7.05 -5.65 -16.46
N ILE A 233 7.49 -4.41 -16.20
CA ILE A 233 8.89 -3.99 -16.39
C ILE A 233 9.80 -4.59 -15.31
N LEU A 234 9.33 -4.67 -14.06
CA LEU A 234 10.11 -5.11 -12.91
C LEU A 234 10.17 -6.64 -12.79
N HIS A 235 9.12 -7.35 -13.21
CA HIS A 235 9.06 -8.82 -13.13
C HIS A 235 10.27 -9.49 -13.76
N GLY A 236 10.94 -10.37 -13.00
CA GLY A 236 12.16 -11.05 -13.40
C GLY A 236 13.44 -10.20 -13.38
N ARG A 237 13.35 -8.92 -12.97
CA ARG A 237 14.51 -8.02 -12.82
C ARG A 237 14.84 -7.68 -11.38
N VAL A 238 13.90 -7.87 -10.48
CA VAL A 238 14.03 -7.70 -9.03
C VAL A 238 13.62 -8.99 -8.34
N GLY A 239 14.23 -9.29 -7.21
CA GLY A 239 13.90 -10.46 -6.39
C GLY A 239 12.92 -10.13 -5.26
N CYS A 240 12.66 -8.84 -4.98
CA CYS A 240 11.67 -8.43 -4.01
C CYS A 240 10.24 -8.61 -4.55
N SER A 241 9.27 -8.84 -3.66
CA SER A 241 7.86 -9.01 -4.04
C SER A 241 7.24 -7.75 -4.65
N ILE A 242 6.37 -7.93 -5.64
CA ILE A 242 5.67 -6.84 -6.33
C ILE A 242 4.17 -6.90 -6.02
N GLY A 243 3.65 -5.91 -5.28
CA GLY A 243 2.23 -5.72 -5.06
C GLY A 243 1.65 -4.66 -6.02
N ALA A 244 0.55 -4.98 -6.70
CA ALA A 244 -0.16 -3.99 -7.52
C ALA A 244 -1.32 -3.38 -6.74
N THR A 245 -1.40 -2.06 -6.69
CA THR A 245 -2.45 -1.33 -5.95
C THR A 245 -3.00 -0.15 -6.74
N GLY A 246 -4.28 0.15 -6.52
CA GLY A 246 -5.02 1.22 -7.20
C GLY A 246 -5.74 0.77 -8.46
N GLY A 247 -7.03 1.06 -8.56
CA GLY A 247 -7.84 0.76 -9.74
C GLY A 247 -8.27 -0.70 -9.91
N ILE A 248 -8.07 -1.55 -8.92
CA ILE A 248 -8.52 -2.95 -8.99
C ILE A 248 -9.97 -3.01 -8.50
N HIS A 249 -10.92 -3.22 -9.41
CA HIS A 249 -12.36 -3.27 -9.14
C HIS A 249 -13.02 -4.55 -9.59
N THR A 250 -12.41 -5.25 -10.56
CA THR A 250 -12.91 -6.46 -11.20
C THR A 250 -11.84 -7.53 -11.24
N THR A 251 -12.26 -8.76 -11.50
CA THR A 251 -11.35 -9.89 -11.72
C THR A 251 -10.47 -9.67 -12.95
N GLU A 252 -11.00 -9.00 -13.98
CA GLU A 252 -10.20 -8.64 -15.17
C GLU A 252 -9.05 -7.70 -14.82
N ASP A 253 -9.26 -6.71 -13.94
CA ASP A 253 -8.19 -5.83 -13.47
C ASP A 253 -7.10 -6.64 -12.73
N ALA A 254 -7.52 -7.57 -11.86
CA ALA A 254 -6.61 -8.44 -11.12
C ALA A 254 -5.80 -9.35 -12.07
N ILE A 255 -6.46 -10.01 -13.03
CA ILE A 255 -5.81 -10.85 -14.02
C ILE A 255 -4.75 -10.06 -14.81
N LYS A 256 -5.04 -8.84 -15.22
CA LYS A 256 -4.08 -7.99 -15.95
C LYS A 256 -2.80 -7.74 -15.17
N VAL A 257 -2.90 -7.40 -13.89
CA VAL A 257 -1.70 -7.13 -13.06
C VAL A 257 -0.95 -8.41 -12.71
N LEU A 258 -1.62 -9.55 -12.54
CA LEU A 258 -0.98 -10.87 -12.35
C LEU A 258 -0.26 -11.33 -13.63
N LEU A 259 -0.89 -11.21 -14.79
CA LEU A 259 -0.25 -11.46 -16.10
C LEU A 259 0.98 -10.57 -16.30
N ALA A 260 0.96 -9.34 -15.81
CA ALA A 260 2.10 -8.43 -15.85
C ALA A 260 3.23 -8.87 -14.91
N GLY A 261 2.94 -9.61 -13.83
CA GLY A 261 3.95 -10.15 -12.92
C GLY A 261 3.86 -9.65 -11.49
N ALA A 262 2.72 -9.10 -11.07
CA ALA A 262 2.48 -8.82 -9.66
C ALA A 262 2.34 -10.14 -8.88
N ASP A 263 2.88 -10.18 -7.67
CA ASP A 263 2.74 -11.32 -6.74
C ASP A 263 1.42 -11.27 -5.99
N VAL A 264 0.97 -10.05 -5.67
CA VAL A 264 -0.30 -9.79 -4.98
C VAL A 264 -1.05 -8.60 -5.57
N VAL A 265 -2.36 -8.62 -5.33
CA VAL A 265 -3.34 -7.64 -5.81
C VAL A 265 -3.96 -6.94 -4.60
N HIS A 266 -3.66 -5.67 -4.42
CA HIS A 266 -4.17 -4.89 -3.31
C HIS A 266 -5.53 -4.26 -3.62
N LEU A 267 -6.50 -4.45 -2.73
CA LEU A 267 -7.88 -3.99 -2.85
C LEU A 267 -8.22 -2.99 -1.75
N CYS A 268 -8.72 -1.82 -2.12
CA CYS A 268 -9.23 -0.84 -1.16
C CYS A 268 -10.61 -0.34 -1.55
N HIS A 269 -10.68 0.51 -2.58
CA HIS A 269 -11.89 1.22 -2.94
C HIS A 269 -13.03 0.28 -3.36
N ALA A 270 -12.73 -0.81 -4.07
CA ALA A 270 -13.72 -1.82 -4.43
C ALA A 270 -14.39 -2.45 -3.20
N LEU A 271 -13.61 -2.73 -2.14
CA LEU A 271 -14.13 -3.30 -0.89
C LEU A 271 -14.91 -2.28 -0.06
N LEU A 272 -14.50 -1.00 -0.07
CA LEU A 272 -15.26 0.08 0.58
C LEU A 272 -16.62 0.31 -0.09
N GLN A 273 -16.71 0.11 -1.40
CA GLN A 273 -17.96 0.28 -2.15
C GLN A 273 -18.88 -0.95 -2.12
N LYS A 274 -18.31 -2.13 -2.29
CA LYS A 274 -19.07 -3.38 -2.49
C LYS A 274 -19.11 -4.28 -1.26
N GLY A 275 -18.35 -3.92 -0.22
CA GLY A 275 -18.20 -4.71 1.00
C GLY A 275 -17.20 -5.88 0.89
N PRO A 276 -16.88 -6.53 2.03
CA PRO A 276 -15.93 -7.64 2.10
C PRO A 276 -16.27 -8.83 1.19
N GLY A 277 -17.56 -9.14 1.01
CA GLY A 277 -18.02 -10.26 0.18
C GLY A 277 -17.60 -10.17 -1.31
N HIS A 278 -17.19 -9.00 -1.78
CA HIS A 278 -16.64 -8.86 -3.14
C HIS A 278 -15.35 -9.66 -3.35
N LEU A 279 -14.57 -9.92 -2.29
CA LEU A 279 -13.39 -10.79 -2.36
C LEU A 279 -13.74 -12.20 -2.83
N SER A 280 -14.81 -12.81 -2.26
CA SER A 280 -15.25 -14.15 -2.67
C SER A 280 -15.60 -14.21 -4.15
N THR A 281 -16.17 -13.14 -4.69
CA THR A 281 -16.46 -13.03 -6.12
C THR A 281 -15.17 -13.02 -6.94
N LEU A 282 -14.19 -12.20 -6.54
CA LEU A 282 -12.91 -12.10 -7.26
C LEU A 282 -12.12 -13.40 -7.24
N VAL A 283 -12.06 -14.08 -6.08
CA VAL A 283 -11.38 -15.38 -5.95
C VAL A 283 -12.02 -16.42 -6.86
N ARG A 284 -13.35 -16.59 -6.78
CA ARG A 284 -14.09 -17.55 -7.60
C ARG A 284 -13.96 -17.27 -9.09
N GLU A 285 -14.11 -16.01 -9.51
CA GLU A 285 -14.00 -15.65 -10.92
C GLU A 285 -12.57 -15.81 -11.47
N LEU A 286 -11.53 -15.62 -10.63
CA LEU A 286 -10.16 -15.92 -11.02
C LEU A 286 -9.96 -17.41 -11.23
N GLU A 287 -10.47 -18.26 -10.32
CA GLU A 287 -10.43 -19.72 -10.45
C GLU A 287 -11.14 -20.20 -11.73
N GLU A 288 -12.36 -19.71 -11.97
CA GLU A 288 -13.16 -20.03 -13.17
C GLU A 288 -12.42 -19.61 -14.46
N TRP A 289 -11.79 -18.44 -14.46
CA TRP A 289 -11.03 -17.96 -15.62
C TRP A 289 -9.77 -18.80 -15.84
N MET A 290 -9.01 -19.15 -14.80
CA MET A 290 -7.84 -20.00 -14.88
C MET A 290 -8.19 -21.40 -15.40
N GLU A 291 -9.30 -21.97 -14.94
CA GLU A 291 -9.81 -23.26 -15.45
C GLU A 291 -10.11 -23.20 -16.94
N GLN A 292 -10.77 -22.14 -17.40
CA GLN A 292 -11.05 -21.90 -18.84
C GLN A 292 -9.76 -21.78 -19.67
N GLN A 293 -8.66 -21.27 -19.06
CA GLN A 293 -7.36 -21.16 -19.72
C GLN A 293 -6.51 -22.43 -19.61
N GLY A 294 -6.97 -23.45 -18.89
CA GLY A 294 -6.22 -24.68 -18.63
C GLY A 294 -5.01 -24.49 -17.72
N LEU A 295 -5.08 -23.52 -16.78
CA LEU A 295 -4.03 -23.23 -15.81
C LEU A 295 -4.37 -23.92 -14.49
N GLU A 296 -3.41 -24.62 -13.89
CA GLU A 296 -3.59 -25.32 -12.61
C GLU A 296 -3.08 -24.50 -11.42
N GLN A 297 -2.07 -23.66 -11.63
CA GLN A 297 -1.37 -22.89 -10.59
C GLN A 297 -1.24 -21.43 -10.97
N LEU A 298 -1.30 -20.55 -9.96
CA LEU A 298 -1.17 -19.10 -10.16
C LEU A 298 0.19 -18.72 -10.79
N ASP A 299 1.24 -19.43 -10.43
CA ASP A 299 2.58 -19.24 -11.00
C ASP A 299 2.64 -19.43 -12.52
N GLU A 300 1.76 -20.24 -13.09
CA GLU A 300 1.64 -20.38 -14.53
C GLU A 300 1.05 -19.15 -15.22
N LEU A 301 0.25 -18.35 -14.49
CA LEU A 301 -0.33 -17.11 -14.97
C LEU A 301 0.65 -15.95 -14.84
N ARG A 302 1.34 -15.89 -13.68
CA ARG A 302 2.12 -14.73 -13.27
C ARG A 302 3.26 -14.42 -14.24
N GLY A 303 3.30 -13.18 -14.72
CA GLY A 303 4.37 -12.68 -15.59
C GLY A 303 4.34 -13.18 -17.04
N ARG A 304 3.31 -13.92 -17.47
CA ARG A 304 3.18 -14.34 -18.90
C ARG A 304 3.16 -13.16 -19.86
N MET A 305 2.70 -12.01 -19.41
CA MET A 305 2.68 -10.76 -20.17
C MET A 305 3.69 -9.74 -19.62
N SER A 306 4.71 -10.18 -18.88
CA SER A 306 5.80 -9.31 -18.46
C SER A 306 6.63 -8.81 -19.65
N GLN A 307 7.39 -7.74 -19.46
CA GLN A 307 8.27 -7.22 -20.50
C GLN A 307 9.30 -8.26 -20.98
N ALA A 308 9.73 -9.15 -20.08
CA ALA A 308 10.65 -10.23 -20.40
C ALA A 308 10.00 -11.36 -21.22
N SER A 309 8.68 -11.55 -21.11
CA SER A 309 7.96 -12.67 -21.73
C SER A 309 7.27 -12.32 -23.05
N VAL A 310 6.95 -11.05 -23.28
CA VAL A 310 6.26 -10.64 -24.52
C VAL A 310 7.18 -10.63 -25.72
N GLN A 311 6.61 -10.83 -26.91
CA GLN A 311 7.37 -10.82 -28.17
C GLN A 311 8.03 -9.46 -28.45
N ASN A 312 7.40 -8.35 -28.05
CA ASN A 312 7.89 -7.03 -28.27
C ASN A 312 7.95 -6.22 -26.95
N PRO A 313 9.09 -6.26 -26.24
CA PRO A 313 9.28 -5.55 -24.97
C PRO A 313 9.05 -4.03 -25.07
N SER A 314 9.29 -3.43 -26.24
CA SER A 314 9.09 -1.99 -26.47
C SER A 314 7.62 -1.55 -26.36
N ASP A 315 6.66 -2.49 -26.35
CA ASP A 315 5.25 -2.20 -26.13
C ASP A 315 4.98 -1.69 -24.71
N TYR A 316 5.86 -1.95 -23.76
CA TYR A 316 5.80 -1.35 -22.40
C TYR A 316 6.52 0.02 -22.31
N GLU A 317 7.21 0.44 -23.37
CA GLU A 317 8.00 1.66 -23.47
C GLU A 317 7.40 2.64 -24.50
N ARG A 318 8.26 3.25 -25.31
CA ARG A 318 7.89 4.28 -26.29
C ARG A 318 6.95 3.79 -27.39
N LEU A 319 7.03 2.51 -27.79
CA LEU A 319 6.19 1.98 -28.86
C LEU A 319 4.70 1.98 -28.46
N ASN A 320 4.39 1.74 -27.18
CA ASN A 320 3.02 1.87 -26.67
C ASN A 320 2.42 3.27 -26.96
N TYR A 321 3.19 4.34 -26.72
CA TYR A 321 2.73 5.71 -27.01
C TYR A 321 2.36 5.89 -28.49
N ILE A 322 3.21 5.40 -29.40
CA ILE A 322 2.98 5.50 -30.84
C ILE A 322 1.71 4.73 -31.25
N ARG A 323 1.56 3.48 -30.77
CA ARG A 323 0.41 2.62 -31.08
C ARG A 323 -0.90 3.19 -30.52
N VAL A 324 -0.88 3.72 -29.30
CA VAL A 324 -2.07 4.34 -28.69
C VAL A 324 -2.55 5.53 -29.50
N LEU A 325 -1.63 6.41 -29.94
CA LEU A 325 -2.00 7.53 -30.79
C LEU A 325 -2.56 7.10 -32.15
N GLN A 326 -2.03 6.01 -32.72
CA GLN A 326 -2.51 5.46 -34.00
C GLN A 326 -3.83 4.71 -33.87
N SER A 327 -4.21 4.23 -32.67
CA SER A 327 -5.47 3.54 -32.42
C SER A 327 -6.64 4.48 -32.12
N TYR A 328 -6.41 5.79 -32.06
CA TYR A 328 -7.46 6.76 -31.82
C TYR A 328 -8.38 6.85 -33.03
N ASP A 329 -9.60 6.41 -32.85
CA ASP A 329 -10.69 6.51 -33.85
C ASP A 329 -11.58 7.70 -33.43
N GLY A 330 -11.30 8.86 -34.02
CA GLY A 330 -12.08 10.08 -33.78
C GLY A 330 -13.46 9.98 -34.40
N ALA A 331 -14.42 10.76 -33.89
CA ALA A 331 -15.73 10.89 -34.53
C ALA A 331 -15.59 11.29 -35.99
N ASP A 332 -16.40 10.70 -36.87
CA ASP A 332 -16.38 10.97 -38.32
C ASP A 332 -16.35 12.48 -38.61
N GLY A 333 -15.29 12.92 -39.30
CA GLY A 333 -15.11 14.31 -39.74
C GLY A 333 -14.28 15.21 -38.83
N VAL A 334 -13.80 14.74 -37.66
CA VAL A 334 -12.99 15.55 -36.74
C VAL A 334 -11.49 15.33 -36.95
N TRP A 335 -11.03 14.11 -37.27
CA TRP A 335 -9.64 13.76 -37.56
C TRP A 335 -9.57 12.59 -38.55
N ARG A 336 -8.89 12.77 -39.65
CA ARG A 336 -8.35 11.70 -40.50
C ARG A 336 -6.91 12.04 -40.86
#